data_2ebb521537d1ed06d09edfc9d03d7d56
#
_entry.id   2ebb521537d1ed06d09edfc9d03d7d56
#
_cell.length_a   1.000
_cell.length_b   1.000
_cell.length_c   1.000
_cell.angle_alpha   90.00
_cell.angle_beta   90.00
_cell.angle_gamma   90.00
#
_symmetry.space_group_name_H-M   'P 1'
#
loop_
_entity.id
_entity.type
_entity.pdbx_description
1 polymer ?
#
loop_
_entity_poly.entity_id
_entity_poly.type
_entity_poly.pdbx_seq_one_letter_code
_entity_poly.pdbx_strand_id
1 'polypeptide(L)'
;MDNNGSNAAIRGKVHFIGIGGCSMNGLAQILRGRGFEVQGSDSTTSPFTKRLEELGIPVFIGHDPKNVEGCGTVIYSAAIKPDNPERVRARELGIPEIERSVALGIISRSYREVIGIAGCHGKTTITSMLALIAENGGLDATVHVGGMVDFLHGGIRLGSHDLFVTEACEYVESFLTLHPTVVLINNIDNDHLDYFKTMDNIVNAFRKFVARMPADGLFVGCTDDSHVRQLLDEFGGRKTTYGLDLTNSPDYYPADVHYDGLGCASFDLMHRGERLGRVTLHVPGQHNMLDAIAASAVALEHGTDIQTVITALARFRSVQRRFEYYGERNGVRVFHDYAHHPAEIRAAMDCALRTPHKKLFVVFQCNSFTRARTLFTENVDCFRGADKVLVPDIYPGREKDDGSVHARDMVAGINAETSNAEYMPTFEQINDYLLHNAAAGDIVLTLGSGDVYKQTKLFLQ
;
A
#
# COMPACT_ATOMS: atom_id res chain seq x y z
N MET A 1 13.83 -24.15 -9.47
CA MET A 1 12.44 -24.16 -8.97
C MET A 1 11.53 -24.06 -10.18
N ASP A 2 10.82 -25.13 -10.48
CA ASP A 2 10.18 -25.33 -11.77
C ASP A 2 9.01 -24.37 -12.00
N ASN A 3 9.09 -23.63 -13.09
CA ASN A 3 8.07 -22.72 -13.62
C ASN A 3 6.88 -23.51 -14.23
N ASN A 4 6.12 -24.25 -13.42
CA ASN A 4 4.93 -24.97 -13.86
C ASN A 4 3.61 -24.23 -13.60
N GLY A 5 3.63 -22.87 -13.63
CA GLY A 5 2.42 -22.04 -13.45
C GLY A 5 1.53 -21.85 -14.69
N SER A 6 1.84 -22.46 -15.84
CA SER A 6 1.20 -22.08 -17.11
C SER A 6 -0.14 -22.76 -17.40
N ASN A 7 -0.66 -23.68 -16.54
CA ASN A 7 -1.92 -24.41 -16.80
C ASN A 7 -2.87 -24.54 -15.60
N ALA A 8 -2.64 -23.81 -14.49
CA ALA A 8 -3.56 -23.83 -13.37
C ALA A 8 -4.81 -23.00 -13.70
N ALA A 9 -5.93 -23.64 -13.93
CA ALA A 9 -7.24 -22.98 -14.06
C ALA A 9 -7.98 -23.05 -12.73
N ILE A 10 -8.57 -21.94 -12.28
CA ILE A 10 -9.53 -21.94 -11.19
C ILE A 10 -10.80 -22.65 -11.66
N ARG A 11 -11.25 -23.67 -10.94
CA ARG A 11 -12.41 -24.50 -11.34
C ARG A 11 -13.23 -24.95 -10.15
N GLY A 12 -14.51 -25.20 -10.41
CA GLY A 12 -15.44 -25.68 -9.40
C GLY A 12 -15.65 -24.72 -8.24
N LYS A 13 -16.04 -25.26 -7.09
CA LYS A 13 -16.15 -24.50 -5.85
C LYS A 13 -14.76 -24.11 -5.33
N VAL A 14 -14.57 -22.85 -4.97
CA VAL A 14 -13.28 -22.31 -4.55
C VAL A 14 -13.25 -22.08 -3.04
N HIS A 15 -12.27 -22.66 -2.37
CA HIS A 15 -12.03 -22.44 -0.96
C HIS A 15 -10.79 -21.56 -0.74
N PHE A 16 -10.94 -20.46 0.03
CA PHE A 16 -9.86 -19.56 0.38
C PHE A 16 -9.36 -19.82 1.80
N ILE A 17 -8.07 -20.11 1.98
CA ILE A 17 -7.43 -20.24 3.30
C ILE A 17 -6.74 -18.92 3.66
N GLY A 18 -7.22 -18.27 4.74
CA GLY A 18 -6.84 -16.91 5.11
C GLY A 18 -7.67 -15.86 4.35
N ILE A 19 -8.97 -16.10 4.20
CA ILE A 19 -9.91 -15.29 3.39
C ILE A 19 -10.10 -13.86 3.95
N GLY A 20 -9.85 -13.65 5.25
CA GLY A 20 -9.92 -12.35 5.92
C GLY A 20 -8.72 -11.44 5.64
N GLY A 21 -7.71 -11.90 4.91
CA GLY A 21 -6.65 -11.02 4.41
C GLY A 21 -7.18 -10.05 3.36
N CYS A 22 -6.72 -8.78 3.36
CA CYS A 22 -7.25 -7.72 2.49
C CYS A 22 -7.29 -8.13 1.01
N SER A 23 -6.16 -8.59 0.46
CA SER A 23 -6.08 -9.05 -0.93
C SER A 23 -6.90 -10.33 -1.19
N MET A 24 -6.90 -11.28 -0.25
CA MET A 24 -7.68 -12.53 -0.35
C MET A 24 -9.18 -12.24 -0.42
N ASN A 25 -9.64 -11.32 0.41
CA ASN A 25 -11.02 -10.83 0.42
C ASN A 25 -11.45 -10.27 -0.94
N GLY A 26 -10.60 -9.43 -1.54
CA GLY A 26 -10.86 -8.88 -2.88
C GLY A 26 -10.97 -9.98 -3.96
N LEU A 27 -10.05 -10.94 -3.97
CA LEU A 27 -10.08 -12.05 -4.93
C LEU A 27 -11.33 -12.93 -4.77
N ALA A 28 -11.76 -13.19 -3.53
CA ALA A 28 -12.97 -13.94 -3.23
C ALA A 28 -14.22 -13.25 -3.82
N GLN A 29 -14.32 -11.92 -3.66
CA GLN A 29 -15.42 -11.13 -4.22
C GLN A 29 -15.39 -11.10 -5.74
N ILE A 30 -14.21 -10.97 -6.39
CA ILE A 30 -14.07 -11.02 -7.85
C ILE A 30 -14.57 -12.37 -8.38
N LEU A 31 -14.12 -13.49 -7.79
CA LEU A 31 -14.54 -14.82 -8.24
C LEU A 31 -16.03 -15.05 -8.01
N ARG A 32 -16.57 -14.58 -6.87
CA ARG A 32 -18.02 -14.64 -6.62
C ARG A 32 -18.81 -13.83 -7.65
N GLY A 33 -18.35 -12.62 -7.98
CA GLY A 33 -18.97 -11.77 -9.02
C GLY A 33 -18.92 -12.41 -10.43
N ARG A 34 -17.98 -13.33 -10.66
CA ARG A 34 -17.86 -14.12 -11.91
C ARG A 34 -18.63 -15.43 -11.89
N GLY A 35 -19.44 -15.67 -10.87
CA GLY A 35 -20.32 -16.83 -10.78
C GLY A 35 -19.69 -18.08 -10.19
N PHE A 36 -18.47 -18.00 -9.62
CA PHE A 36 -17.93 -19.12 -8.85
C PHE A 36 -18.66 -19.27 -7.52
N GLU A 37 -18.85 -20.50 -7.07
CA GLU A 37 -19.17 -20.79 -5.69
C GLU A 37 -17.91 -20.58 -4.84
N VAL A 38 -17.95 -19.65 -3.88
CA VAL A 38 -16.80 -19.26 -3.07
C VAL A 38 -17.11 -19.41 -1.59
N GLN A 39 -16.15 -19.94 -0.86
CA GLN A 39 -16.11 -20.00 0.60
C GLN A 39 -14.68 -19.83 1.10
N GLY A 40 -14.47 -19.72 2.39
CA GLY A 40 -13.11 -19.73 2.94
C GLY A 40 -13.04 -19.85 4.45
N SER A 41 -11.82 -19.92 4.95
CA SER A 41 -11.51 -19.98 6.38
C SER A 41 -10.54 -18.88 6.78
N ASP A 42 -10.61 -18.49 8.04
CA ASP A 42 -9.61 -17.61 8.68
C ASP A 42 -9.43 -18.00 10.16
N SER A 43 -8.30 -17.64 10.75
CA SER A 43 -8.02 -17.91 12.15
C SER A 43 -8.86 -17.05 13.10
N THR A 44 -9.30 -15.87 12.66
CA THR A 44 -10.00 -14.87 13.47
C THR A 44 -11.08 -14.15 12.69
N THR A 45 -12.09 -13.67 13.40
CA THR A 45 -13.08 -12.75 12.85
C THR A 45 -12.46 -11.35 12.65
N SER A 46 -12.74 -10.74 11.52
CA SER A 46 -12.27 -9.39 11.17
C SER A 46 -13.38 -8.60 10.44
N PRO A 47 -13.22 -7.29 10.22
CA PRO A 47 -14.14 -6.54 9.36
C PRO A 47 -14.27 -7.14 7.95
N PHE A 48 -13.19 -7.69 7.41
CA PHE A 48 -13.19 -8.35 6.10
C PHE A 48 -14.01 -9.64 6.09
N THR A 49 -13.86 -10.50 7.12
CA THR A 49 -14.64 -11.74 7.19
C THR A 49 -16.13 -11.46 7.35
N LYS A 50 -16.51 -10.48 8.19
CA LYS A 50 -17.90 -10.04 8.35
C LYS A 50 -18.47 -9.51 7.04
N ARG A 51 -17.70 -8.72 6.29
CA ARG A 51 -18.13 -8.21 5.00
C ARG A 51 -18.41 -9.32 3.99
N LEU A 52 -17.60 -10.38 3.96
CA LEU A 52 -17.83 -11.54 3.10
C LEU A 52 -19.12 -12.29 3.46
N GLU A 53 -19.39 -12.47 4.76
CA GLU A 53 -20.65 -13.08 5.24
C GLU A 53 -21.87 -12.27 4.83
N GLU A 54 -21.81 -10.92 4.96
CA GLU A 54 -22.85 -10.01 4.47
C GLU A 54 -23.11 -10.14 2.96
N LEU A 55 -22.06 -10.45 2.18
CA LEU A 55 -22.13 -10.70 0.74
C LEU A 55 -22.56 -12.14 0.39
N GLY A 56 -22.89 -12.95 1.39
CA GLY A 56 -23.32 -14.34 1.21
C GLY A 56 -22.18 -15.30 0.84
N ILE A 57 -20.93 -14.98 1.19
CA ILE A 57 -19.77 -15.86 1.08
C ILE A 57 -19.54 -16.53 2.43
N PRO A 58 -19.68 -17.86 2.57
CA PRO A 58 -19.47 -18.56 3.82
C PRO A 58 -18.02 -18.43 4.32
N VAL A 59 -17.85 -18.07 5.60
CA VAL A 59 -16.55 -17.98 6.25
C VAL A 59 -16.51 -18.87 7.48
N PHE A 60 -15.51 -19.75 7.56
CA PHE A 60 -15.26 -20.62 8.71
C PHE A 60 -14.17 -20.01 9.59
N ILE A 61 -14.42 -19.91 10.88
CA ILE A 61 -13.40 -19.47 11.83
C ILE A 61 -12.69 -20.69 12.38
N GLY A 62 -11.37 -20.74 12.18
CA GLY A 62 -10.53 -21.93 12.39
C GLY A 62 -10.31 -22.70 11.08
N HIS A 63 -9.34 -23.62 11.12
CA HIS A 63 -8.93 -24.42 9.97
C HIS A 63 -9.32 -25.90 10.20
N ASP A 64 -10.36 -26.38 9.54
CA ASP A 64 -10.83 -27.76 9.62
C ASP A 64 -10.62 -28.46 8.25
N PRO A 65 -10.00 -29.66 8.20
CA PRO A 65 -9.84 -30.43 6.96
C PRO A 65 -11.12 -30.61 6.14
N LYS A 66 -12.28 -30.65 6.81
CA LYS A 66 -13.57 -30.80 6.14
C LYS A 66 -13.98 -29.62 5.26
N ASN A 67 -13.43 -28.43 5.53
CA ASN A 67 -13.80 -27.21 4.80
C ASN A 67 -13.46 -27.29 3.31
N VAL A 68 -12.48 -28.11 2.91
CA VAL A 68 -12.06 -28.26 1.51
C VAL A 68 -12.76 -29.40 0.78
N GLU A 69 -13.58 -30.20 1.47
CA GLU A 69 -14.29 -31.32 0.84
C GLU A 69 -15.32 -30.79 -0.17
N GLY A 70 -15.32 -31.39 -1.37
CA GLY A 70 -16.17 -30.97 -2.48
C GLY A 70 -15.70 -29.70 -3.21
N CYS A 71 -14.57 -29.11 -2.81
CA CYS A 71 -13.99 -27.98 -3.53
C CYS A 71 -13.20 -28.45 -4.77
N GLY A 72 -13.22 -27.62 -5.82
CA GLY A 72 -12.46 -27.86 -7.05
C GLY A 72 -11.11 -27.13 -7.07
N THR A 73 -10.94 -26.12 -6.21
CA THR A 73 -9.70 -25.34 -6.10
C THR A 73 -9.55 -24.80 -4.68
N VAL A 74 -8.33 -24.82 -4.17
CA VAL A 74 -7.94 -24.12 -2.93
C VAL A 74 -7.01 -22.96 -3.27
N ILE A 75 -7.32 -21.76 -2.77
CA ILE A 75 -6.45 -20.57 -2.86
C ILE A 75 -5.97 -20.24 -1.46
N TYR A 76 -4.65 -20.06 -1.28
CA TYR A 76 -4.08 -19.81 0.02
C TYR A 76 -3.19 -18.57 0.04
N SER A 77 -3.18 -17.86 1.16
CA SER A 77 -2.25 -16.75 1.42
C SER A 77 -0.84 -17.30 1.70
N ALA A 78 0.21 -16.59 1.27
CA ALA A 78 1.60 -16.91 1.57
C ALA A 78 1.90 -17.05 3.09
N ALA A 79 1.04 -16.51 3.97
CA ALA A 79 1.15 -16.68 5.41
C ALA A 79 0.76 -18.09 5.90
N ILE A 80 0.03 -18.85 5.10
CA ILE A 80 -0.47 -20.18 5.45
C ILE A 80 0.60 -21.23 5.17
N LYS A 81 1.06 -21.89 6.22
CA LYS A 81 2.12 -22.88 6.14
C LYS A 81 1.67 -24.16 5.43
N PRO A 82 2.62 -24.95 4.87
CA PRO A 82 2.30 -26.22 4.21
C PRO A 82 1.65 -27.28 5.09
N ASP A 83 1.82 -27.20 6.40
CA ASP A 83 1.26 -28.12 7.42
C ASP A 83 -0.14 -27.72 7.90
N ASN A 84 -0.71 -26.62 7.36
CA ASN A 84 -2.10 -26.25 7.64
C ASN A 84 -3.04 -27.43 7.30
N PRO A 85 -3.99 -27.81 8.20
CA PRO A 85 -4.82 -28.99 8.03
C PRO A 85 -5.67 -28.98 6.75
N GLU A 86 -6.15 -27.82 6.31
CA GLU A 86 -6.91 -27.69 5.05
C GLU A 86 -6.02 -27.90 3.85
N ARG A 87 -4.76 -27.39 3.87
CA ARG A 87 -3.78 -27.62 2.80
C ARG A 87 -3.37 -29.10 2.72
N VAL A 88 -3.15 -29.75 3.87
CA VAL A 88 -2.84 -31.17 3.92
C VAL A 88 -3.99 -31.97 3.30
N ARG A 89 -5.24 -31.68 3.70
CA ARG A 89 -6.41 -32.36 3.19
C ARG A 89 -6.65 -32.14 1.70
N ALA A 90 -6.42 -30.93 1.20
CA ALA A 90 -6.52 -30.62 -0.23
C ALA A 90 -5.57 -31.50 -1.05
N ARG A 91 -4.31 -31.66 -0.61
CA ARG A 91 -3.34 -32.55 -1.28
C ARG A 91 -3.75 -34.02 -1.24
N GLU A 92 -4.28 -34.51 -0.12
CA GLU A 92 -4.81 -35.87 0.00
C GLU A 92 -5.95 -36.17 -0.98
N LEU A 93 -6.81 -35.16 -1.23
CA LEU A 93 -7.94 -35.23 -2.14
C LEU A 93 -7.56 -34.91 -3.60
N GLY A 94 -6.30 -34.56 -3.88
CA GLY A 94 -5.86 -34.15 -5.22
C GLY A 94 -6.46 -32.82 -5.69
N ILE A 95 -6.91 -31.96 -4.76
CA ILE A 95 -7.45 -30.63 -5.07
C ILE A 95 -6.27 -29.69 -5.35
N PRO A 96 -6.24 -28.96 -6.49
CA PRO A 96 -5.17 -28.04 -6.81
C PRO A 96 -5.11 -26.88 -5.79
N GLU A 97 -3.90 -26.65 -5.28
CA GLU A 97 -3.58 -25.51 -4.40
C GLU A 97 -2.93 -24.40 -5.23
N ILE A 98 -3.43 -23.18 -5.12
CA ILE A 98 -2.94 -22.00 -5.85
C ILE A 98 -2.57 -20.92 -4.83
N GLU A 99 -1.34 -20.42 -4.87
CA GLU A 99 -0.94 -19.28 -4.05
C GLU A 99 -1.64 -18.01 -4.55
N ARG A 100 -1.94 -17.07 -3.63
CA ARG A 100 -2.68 -15.84 -3.86
C ARG A 100 -2.17 -15.02 -5.06
N SER A 101 -0.85 -14.85 -5.23
CA SER A 101 -0.29 -14.05 -6.33
C SER A 101 -0.51 -14.74 -7.68
N VAL A 102 -0.40 -16.06 -7.71
CA VAL A 102 -0.71 -16.87 -8.91
C VAL A 102 -2.21 -16.79 -9.24
N ALA A 103 -3.09 -16.86 -8.23
CA ALA A 103 -4.53 -16.69 -8.41
C ALA A 103 -4.86 -15.29 -8.98
N LEU A 104 -4.22 -14.23 -8.46
CA LEU A 104 -4.35 -12.86 -8.98
C LEU A 104 -3.88 -12.79 -10.46
N GLY A 105 -2.78 -13.46 -10.80
CA GLY A 105 -2.28 -13.56 -12.17
C GLY A 105 -3.29 -14.28 -13.10
N ILE A 106 -3.91 -15.37 -12.66
CA ILE A 106 -4.94 -16.09 -13.41
C ILE A 106 -6.17 -15.19 -13.63
N ILE A 107 -6.61 -14.50 -12.58
CA ILE A 107 -7.73 -13.55 -12.63
C ILE A 107 -7.42 -12.42 -13.61
N SER A 108 -6.21 -11.85 -13.55
CA SER A 108 -5.82 -10.75 -14.45
C SER A 108 -5.92 -11.11 -15.93
N ARG A 109 -5.56 -12.35 -16.32
CA ARG A 109 -5.69 -12.83 -17.71
C ARG A 109 -7.11 -12.82 -18.26
N SER A 110 -8.10 -12.80 -17.40
CA SER A 110 -9.51 -12.82 -17.80
C SER A 110 -10.09 -11.44 -18.10
N TYR A 111 -9.29 -10.38 -17.94
CA TYR A 111 -9.62 -9.03 -18.34
C TYR A 111 -8.91 -8.68 -19.65
N ARG A 112 -9.56 -7.86 -20.46
CA ARG A 112 -9.00 -7.39 -21.73
C ARG A 112 -7.83 -6.44 -21.50
N GLU A 113 -7.96 -5.61 -20.46
CA GLU A 113 -7.00 -4.58 -20.09
C GLU A 113 -6.68 -4.66 -18.60
N VAL A 114 -5.40 -4.61 -18.28
CA VAL A 114 -4.90 -4.74 -16.90
C VAL A 114 -3.90 -3.62 -16.62
N ILE A 115 -4.22 -2.79 -15.65
CA ILE A 115 -3.35 -1.73 -15.15
C ILE A 115 -2.67 -2.21 -13.87
N GLY A 116 -1.37 -2.44 -13.93
CA GLY A 116 -0.56 -2.79 -12.77
C GLY A 116 0.10 -1.55 -12.16
N ILE A 117 -0.28 -1.21 -10.92
CA ILE A 117 0.29 -0.09 -10.17
C ILE A 117 1.44 -0.59 -9.32
N ALA A 118 2.67 -0.30 -9.74
CA ALA A 118 3.91 -0.73 -9.12
C ALA A 118 4.71 0.44 -8.51
N GLY A 119 5.72 0.10 -7.73
CA GLY A 119 6.61 1.02 -7.03
C GLY A 119 6.79 0.59 -5.59
N CYS A 120 7.86 0.98 -4.92
CA CYS A 120 8.06 0.67 -3.51
C CYS A 120 7.02 1.40 -2.65
N HIS A 121 6.71 2.67 -2.98
CA HIS A 121 5.80 3.53 -2.24
C HIS A 121 4.69 4.09 -3.14
N GLY A 122 3.54 4.48 -2.53
CA GLY A 122 2.42 5.14 -3.21
C GLY A 122 1.39 4.21 -3.88
N LYS A 123 1.69 2.92 -4.10
CA LYS A 123 0.80 1.96 -4.78
C LYS A 123 -0.65 2.03 -4.31
N THR A 124 -0.86 1.88 -3.01
CA THR A 124 -2.20 1.86 -2.39
C THR A 124 -2.93 3.20 -2.57
N THR A 125 -2.22 4.31 -2.43
CA THR A 125 -2.80 5.66 -2.62
C THR A 125 -3.25 5.86 -4.06
N ILE A 126 -2.37 5.59 -5.04
CA ILE A 126 -2.68 5.71 -6.48
C ILE A 126 -3.85 4.81 -6.86
N THR A 127 -3.83 3.54 -6.42
CA THR A 127 -4.91 2.59 -6.71
C THR A 127 -6.23 3.01 -6.08
N SER A 128 -6.21 3.60 -4.88
CA SER A 128 -7.41 4.12 -4.21
C SER A 128 -7.95 5.38 -4.89
N MET A 129 -7.08 6.27 -5.37
CA MET A 129 -7.50 7.43 -6.17
C MET A 129 -8.14 6.98 -7.50
N LEU A 130 -7.58 5.98 -8.18
CA LEU A 130 -8.18 5.38 -9.37
C LEU A 130 -9.52 4.69 -9.06
N ALA A 131 -9.65 4.02 -7.92
CA ALA A 131 -10.93 3.47 -7.48
C ALA A 131 -12.00 4.55 -7.28
N LEU A 132 -11.61 5.69 -6.71
CA LEU A 132 -12.53 6.81 -6.53
C LEU A 132 -12.89 7.50 -7.85
N ILE A 133 -11.96 7.60 -8.79
CA ILE A 133 -12.25 8.07 -10.16
C ILE A 133 -13.23 7.10 -10.83
N ALA A 134 -13.05 5.80 -10.67
CA ALA A 134 -13.98 4.80 -11.19
C ALA A 134 -15.38 4.89 -10.56
N GLU A 135 -15.48 5.12 -9.23
CA GLU A 135 -16.76 5.35 -8.53
C GLU A 135 -17.49 6.61 -9.03
N ASN A 136 -16.76 7.61 -9.49
CA ASN A 136 -17.33 8.84 -10.07
C ASN A 136 -17.66 8.71 -11.57
N GLY A 137 -17.60 7.50 -12.14
CA GLY A 137 -17.96 7.23 -13.53
C GLY A 137 -16.84 7.45 -14.55
N GLY A 138 -15.58 7.68 -14.08
CA GLY A 138 -14.44 7.91 -14.97
C GLY A 138 -13.92 6.63 -15.64
N LEU A 139 -13.96 5.52 -14.92
CA LEU A 139 -13.49 4.22 -15.39
C LEU A 139 -14.48 3.13 -14.97
N ASP A 140 -14.94 2.31 -15.88
CA ASP A 140 -15.72 1.12 -15.50
C ASP A 140 -14.78 -0.05 -15.20
N ALA A 141 -13.95 0.12 -14.18
CA ALA A 141 -12.91 -0.83 -13.80
C ALA A 141 -13.29 -1.66 -12.57
N THR A 142 -12.91 -2.92 -12.55
CA THR A 142 -12.69 -3.64 -11.29
C THR A 142 -11.38 -3.15 -10.71
N VAL A 143 -11.37 -2.63 -9.48
CA VAL A 143 -10.18 -2.09 -8.81
C VAL A 143 -9.89 -2.87 -7.55
N HIS A 144 -8.69 -3.47 -7.47
CA HIS A 144 -8.21 -4.24 -6.33
C HIS A 144 -7.11 -3.49 -5.60
N VAL A 145 -7.45 -2.97 -4.41
CA VAL A 145 -6.56 -2.21 -3.53
C VAL A 145 -5.97 -3.14 -2.46
N GLY A 146 -4.70 -2.99 -2.15
CA GLY A 146 -4.00 -3.79 -1.14
C GLY A 146 -4.31 -3.40 0.31
N GLY A 147 -5.11 -2.36 0.54
CA GLY A 147 -5.47 -1.82 1.86
C GLY A 147 -6.98 -1.65 2.07
N MET A 148 -7.36 -1.31 3.30
CA MET A 148 -8.73 -0.93 3.62
C MET A 148 -9.00 0.49 3.11
N VAL A 149 -10.06 0.67 2.35
CA VAL A 149 -10.52 1.95 1.80
C VAL A 149 -11.97 2.18 2.24
N ASP A 150 -12.22 3.24 2.99
CA ASP A 150 -13.50 3.46 3.66
C ASP A 150 -14.68 3.54 2.68
N PHE A 151 -14.54 4.30 1.58
CA PHE A 151 -15.61 4.44 0.60
C PHE A 151 -15.91 3.16 -0.19
N LEU A 152 -14.99 2.16 -0.18
CA LEU A 152 -15.22 0.84 -0.74
C LEU A 152 -15.71 -0.18 0.30
N HIS A 153 -15.74 0.19 1.58
CA HIS A 153 -15.98 -0.73 2.69
C HIS A 153 -15.10 -1.99 2.62
N GLY A 154 -13.86 -1.83 2.14
CA GLY A 154 -12.92 -2.92 1.88
C GLY A 154 -11.78 -2.50 0.97
N GLY A 155 -11.27 -3.43 0.18
CA GLY A 155 -10.18 -3.22 -0.78
C GLY A 155 -10.59 -3.49 -2.23
N ILE A 156 -11.89 -3.54 -2.55
CA ILE A 156 -12.35 -3.93 -3.88
C ILE A 156 -13.52 -3.07 -4.37
N ARG A 157 -13.43 -2.59 -5.59
CA ARG A 157 -14.55 -2.13 -6.41
C ARG A 157 -14.78 -3.15 -7.52
N LEU A 158 -15.98 -3.66 -7.66
CA LEU A 158 -16.37 -4.47 -8.80
C LEU A 158 -16.93 -3.58 -9.90
N GLY A 159 -16.31 -3.60 -11.07
CA GLY A 159 -16.73 -2.93 -12.29
C GLY A 159 -16.96 -3.92 -13.42
N SER A 160 -16.80 -3.47 -14.68
CA SER A 160 -16.88 -4.35 -15.84
C SER A 160 -15.78 -5.43 -15.81
N HIS A 161 -15.97 -6.45 -16.64
CA HIS A 161 -14.96 -7.50 -16.82
C HIS A 161 -13.88 -7.15 -17.85
N ASP A 162 -13.88 -5.91 -18.38
CA ASP A 162 -12.95 -5.49 -19.41
C ASP A 162 -11.68 -4.86 -18.85
N LEU A 163 -11.79 -4.05 -17.79
CA LEU A 163 -10.67 -3.31 -17.19
C LEU A 163 -10.43 -3.74 -15.74
N PHE A 164 -9.19 -4.07 -15.44
CA PHE A 164 -8.73 -4.43 -14.10
C PHE A 164 -7.58 -3.53 -13.66
N VAL A 165 -7.74 -2.84 -12.55
CA VAL A 165 -6.70 -2.05 -11.89
C VAL A 165 -6.28 -2.76 -10.61
N THR A 166 -4.99 -3.03 -10.44
CA THR A 166 -4.50 -3.72 -9.24
C THR A 166 -3.13 -3.23 -8.81
N GLU A 167 -2.91 -3.25 -7.51
CA GLU A 167 -1.54 -3.11 -6.99
C GLU A 167 -0.68 -4.27 -7.48
N ALA A 168 0.54 -3.95 -7.91
CA ALA A 168 1.55 -4.86 -8.41
C ALA A 168 2.71 -4.88 -7.41
N CYS A 169 2.66 -5.80 -6.43
CA CYS A 169 3.65 -5.88 -5.36
C CYS A 169 4.94 -6.53 -5.86
N GLU A 170 6.06 -5.84 -5.67
CA GLU A 170 7.40 -6.28 -6.03
C GLU A 170 7.96 -7.39 -5.14
N TYR A 171 7.50 -7.48 -3.89
CA TYR A 171 8.01 -8.44 -2.93
C TYR A 171 7.93 -9.88 -3.45
N VAL A 172 9.03 -10.61 -3.35
CA VAL A 172 9.26 -11.95 -3.93
C VAL A 172 8.88 -12.05 -5.42
N GLU A 173 9.01 -10.93 -6.14
CA GLU A 173 8.66 -10.81 -7.56
C GLU A 173 7.19 -11.21 -7.87
N SER A 174 6.28 -11.08 -6.90
CA SER A 174 4.89 -11.55 -7.05
C SER A 174 4.13 -10.84 -8.17
N PHE A 175 4.49 -9.59 -8.52
CA PHE A 175 3.91 -8.87 -9.65
C PHE A 175 4.18 -9.53 -11.02
N LEU A 176 5.22 -10.40 -11.13
CA LEU A 176 5.51 -11.12 -12.36
C LEU A 176 4.46 -12.18 -12.71
N THR A 177 3.54 -12.47 -11.81
CA THR A 177 2.38 -13.34 -12.12
C THR A 177 1.31 -12.60 -12.93
N LEU A 178 1.28 -11.26 -12.87
CA LEU A 178 0.31 -10.44 -13.60
C LEU A 178 0.57 -10.43 -15.12
N HIS A 179 -0.46 -10.08 -15.88
CA HIS A 179 -0.42 -9.88 -17.32
C HIS A 179 -0.88 -8.45 -17.66
N PRO A 180 -0.06 -7.43 -17.31
CA PRO A 180 -0.46 -6.04 -17.50
C PRO A 180 -0.44 -5.65 -18.98
N THR A 181 -1.40 -4.83 -19.39
CA THR A 181 -1.39 -4.07 -20.64
C THR A 181 -0.89 -2.64 -20.40
N VAL A 182 -1.03 -2.19 -19.15
CA VAL A 182 -0.48 -0.91 -18.68
C VAL A 182 0.29 -1.15 -17.39
N VAL A 183 1.50 -0.63 -17.31
CA VAL A 183 2.33 -0.63 -16.11
C VAL A 183 2.54 0.81 -15.67
N LEU A 184 2.17 1.12 -14.42
CA LEU A 184 2.62 2.34 -13.76
C LEU A 184 3.74 1.99 -12.77
N ILE A 185 4.85 2.73 -12.81
CA ILE A 185 5.91 2.65 -11.78
C ILE A 185 6.09 4.04 -11.16
N ASN A 186 5.76 4.14 -9.85
CA ASN A 186 5.85 5.40 -9.11
C ASN A 186 7.28 5.71 -8.65
N ASN A 187 7.96 4.72 -8.09
CA ASN A 187 9.34 4.83 -7.61
C ASN A 187 9.98 3.45 -7.45
N ILE A 188 11.29 3.40 -7.40
CA ILE A 188 12.07 2.20 -7.12
C ILE A 188 13.09 2.55 -6.03
N ASP A 189 12.89 2.01 -4.83
CA ASP A 189 13.66 2.34 -3.64
C ASP A 189 14.26 1.08 -3.01
N ASN A 190 15.15 1.27 -2.07
CA ASN A 190 15.87 0.22 -1.37
C ASN A 190 14.99 -0.49 -0.34
N ASP A 191 13.95 -1.18 -0.78
CA ASP A 191 13.06 -1.97 0.07
C ASP A 191 13.22 -3.47 -0.19
N HIS A 192 12.81 -4.31 0.76
CA HIS A 192 12.84 -5.76 0.66
C HIS A 192 14.23 -6.37 0.38
N LEU A 193 15.29 -5.79 0.95
CA LEU A 193 16.67 -6.30 0.81
C LEU A 193 16.87 -7.70 1.39
N ASP A 194 16.01 -8.14 2.28
CA ASP A 194 15.95 -9.52 2.75
C ASP A 194 15.78 -10.51 1.59
N TYR A 195 15.02 -10.10 0.57
CA TYR A 195 14.81 -10.87 -0.66
C TYR A 195 15.76 -10.47 -1.79
N PHE A 196 15.77 -9.21 -2.19
CA PHE A 196 16.48 -8.74 -3.40
C PHE A 196 18.00 -8.65 -3.25
N LYS A 197 18.51 -8.45 -2.05
CA LYS A 197 19.94 -8.33 -1.69
C LYS A 197 20.62 -7.04 -2.19
N THR A 198 20.32 -6.58 -3.40
CA THR A 198 20.93 -5.38 -4.01
C THR A 198 19.88 -4.54 -4.73
N MET A 199 20.16 -3.25 -4.88
CA MET A 199 19.36 -2.32 -5.67
C MET A 199 19.23 -2.76 -7.13
N ASP A 200 20.30 -3.26 -7.73
CA ASP A 200 20.28 -3.76 -9.11
C ASP A 200 19.28 -4.90 -9.31
N ASN A 201 19.13 -5.78 -8.32
CA ASN A 201 18.16 -6.86 -8.37
C ASN A 201 16.73 -6.32 -8.29
N ILE A 202 16.48 -5.26 -7.49
CA ILE A 202 15.20 -4.58 -7.45
C ILE A 202 14.89 -3.98 -8.82
N VAL A 203 15.78 -3.18 -9.38
CA VAL A 203 15.59 -2.56 -10.71
C VAL A 203 15.36 -3.62 -11.78
N ASN A 204 16.10 -4.73 -11.73
CA ASN A 204 15.91 -5.85 -12.67
C ASN A 204 14.55 -6.53 -12.54
N ALA A 205 13.99 -6.64 -11.32
CA ALA A 205 12.64 -7.17 -11.13
C ALA A 205 11.60 -6.24 -11.79
N PHE A 206 11.71 -4.92 -11.59
CA PHE A 206 10.83 -3.95 -12.27
C PHE A 206 11.01 -3.99 -13.79
N ARG A 207 12.23 -4.12 -14.31
CA ARG A 207 12.50 -4.30 -15.75
C ARG A 207 11.78 -5.53 -16.31
N LYS A 208 11.84 -6.66 -15.60
CA LYS A 208 11.10 -7.88 -15.97
C LYS A 208 9.59 -7.63 -15.95
N PHE A 209 9.07 -6.83 -15.01
CA PHE A 209 7.66 -6.51 -14.93
C PHE A 209 7.20 -5.66 -16.12
N VAL A 210 7.96 -4.62 -16.51
CA VAL A 210 7.70 -3.83 -17.72
C VAL A 210 7.70 -4.73 -18.97
N ALA A 211 8.64 -5.67 -19.06
CA ALA A 211 8.75 -6.62 -20.18
C ALA A 211 7.57 -7.62 -20.28
N ARG A 212 6.68 -7.67 -19.28
CA ARG A 212 5.45 -8.48 -19.34
C ARG A 212 4.34 -7.85 -20.18
N MET A 213 4.44 -6.56 -20.47
CA MET A 213 3.46 -5.87 -21.33
C MET A 213 3.52 -6.39 -22.77
N PRO A 214 2.41 -6.39 -23.51
CA PRO A 214 2.40 -6.59 -24.97
C PRO A 214 3.11 -5.40 -25.67
N ALA A 215 3.45 -5.57 -26.94
CA ALA A 215 4.18 -4.56 -27.70
C ALA A 215 3.45 -3.20 -27.84
N ASP A 216 2.12 -3.20 -27.76
CA ASP A 216 1.24 -2.03 -27.78
C ASP A 216 0.87 -1.51 -26.38
N GLY A 217 1.43 -2.11 -25.33
CA GLY A 217 1.22 -1.73 -23.94
C GLY A 217 1.72 -0.32 -23.61
N LEU A 218 1.19 0.27 -22.53
CA LEU A 218 1.55 1.62 -22.07
C LEU A 218 2.37 1.58 -20.79
N PHE A 219 3.55 2.17 -20.79
CA PHE A 219 4.34 2.42 -19.60
C PHE A 219 4.12 3.84 -19.07
N VAL A 220 3.57 3.97 -17.87
CA VAL A 220 3.41 5.24 -17.15
C VAL A 220 4.48 5.32 -16.06
N GLY A 221 5.39 6.29 -16.13
CA GLY A 221 6.53 6.35 -15.23
C GLY A 221 6.76 7.72 -14.61
N CYS A 222 7.18 7.70 -13.33
CA CYS A 222 7.58 8.90 -12.60
C CYS A 222 8.99 9.34 -13.02
N THR A 223 9.13 10.57 -13.49
CA THR A 223 10.44 11.11 -13.90
C THR A 223 11.28 11.64 -12.74
N ASP A 224 10.73 11.76 -11.54
CA ASP A 224 11.47 12.22 -10.37
C ASP A 224 12.39 11.11 -9.82
N ASP A 225 12.09 9.85 -10.12
CA ASP A 225 12.89 8.70 -9.75
C ASP A 225 13.91 8.32 -10.83
N SER A 226 15.19 8.24 -10.48
CA SER A 226 16.27 7.98 -11.44
C SER A 226 16.23 6.57 -12.05
N HIS A 227 15.80 5.57 -11.28
CA HIS A 227 15.69 4.20 -11.74
C HIS A 227 14.48 4.00 -12.66
N VAL A 228 13.37 4.71 -12.36
CA VAL A 228 12.21 4.72 -13.26
C VAL A 228 12.55 5.42 -14.58
N ARG A 229 13.29 6.55 -14.54
CA ARG A 229 13.80 7.20 -15.78
C ARG A 229 14.65 6.25 -16.61
N GLN A 230 15.56 5.51 -15.96
CA GLN A 230 16.36 4.51 -16.66
C GLN A 230 15.46 3.48 -17.38
N LEU A 231 14.44 2.96 -16.73
CA LEU A 231 13.50 2.01 -17.35
C LEU A 231 12.68 2.65 -18.48
N LEU A 232 12.28 3.93 -18.34
CA LEU A 232 11.61 4.69 -19.40
C LEU A 232 12.51 4.88 -20.62
N ASP A 233 13.81 5.12 -20.43
CA ASP A 233 14.77 5.29 -21.53
C ASP A 233 15.04 3.97 -22.25
N GLU A 234 15.09 2.87 -21.52
CA GLU A 234 15.24 1.50 -22.06
C GLU A 234 13.97 1.02 -22.82
N PHE A 235 12.78 1.57 -22.47
CA PHE A 235 11.52 1.11 -23.06
C PHE A 235 11.21 1.76 -24.40
N GLY A 236 11.17 0.95 -25.45
CA GLY A 236 10.90 1.41 -26.83
C GLY A 236 9.44 1.52 -27.24
N GLY A 237 8.48 1.18 -26.35
CA GLY A 237 7.04 1.19 -26.62
C GLY A 237 6.37 2.53 -26.29
N ARG A 238 5.02 2.50 -26.20
CA ARG A 238 4.22 3.66 -25.77
C ARG A 238 4.50 4.01 -24.33
N LYS A 239 4.82 5.26 -24.05
CA LYS A 239 5.07 5.74 -22.69
C LYS A 239 4.45 7.10 -22.45
N THR A 240 4.07 7.33 -21.21
CA THR A 240 3.60 8.58 -20.66
C THR A 240 4.31 8.84 -19.35
N THR A 241 4.73 10.05 -19.10
CA THR A 241 5.54 10.40 -17.94
C THR A 241 4.84 11.41 -17.05
N TYR A 242 5.16 11.38 -15.75
CA TYR A 242 4.70 12.38 -14.80
C TYR A 242 5.80 12.69 -13.78
N GLY A 243 5.72 13.86 -13.17
CA GLY A 243 6.69 14.27 -12.16
C GLY A 243 6.45 15.69 -11.66
N LEU A 244 7.21 16.08 -10.63
CA LEU A 244 7.20 17.41 -10.04
C LEU A 244 8.41 18.23 -10.51
N ASP A 245 9.52 17.56 -10.82
CA ASP A 245 10.74 18.20 -11.32
C ASP A 245 10.66 18.41 -12.84
N LEU A 246 10.38 19.64 -13.23
CA LEU A 246 10.25 20.04 -14.64
C LEU A 246 11.55 19.92 -15.45
N THR A 247 12.72 19.81 -14.79
CA THR A 247 13.99 19.61 -15.49
C THR A 247 14.05 18.25 -16.18
N ASN A 248 13.24 17.29 -15.72
CA ASN A 248 13.08 15.97 -16.32
C ASN A 248 12.02 15.91 -17.43
N SER A 249 11.38 17.05 -17.76
CA SER A 249 10.39 17.19 -18.83
C SER A 249 9.23 16.16 -18.79
N PRO A 250 8.52 16.01 -17.64
CA PRO A 250 7.38 15.12 -17.56
C PRO A 250 6.22 15.56 -18.48
N ASP A 251 5.44 14.60 -19.01
CA ASP A 251 4.22 14.88 -19.76
C ASP A 251 3.14 15.50 -18.86
N TYR A 252 2.90 14.91 -17.67
CA TYR A 252 1.97 15.41 -16.65
C TYR A 252 2.72 16.00 -15.47
N TYR A 253 2.38 17.23 -15.09
CA TYR A 253 3.06 17.95 -14.02
C TYR A 253 2.16 19.01 -13.38
N PRO A 254 2.47 19.47 -12.13
CA PRO A 254 1.71 20.53 -11.50
C PRO A 254 2.27 21.92 -11.88
N ALA A 255 1.39 22.90 -11.97
CA ALA A 255 1.74 24.33 -12.04
C ALA A 255 0.92 25.08 -10.98
N ASP A 256 1.34 26.28 -10.63
CA ASP A 256 0.65 27.16 -9.68
C ASP A 256 0.26 26.43 -8.37
N VAL A 257 1.24 25.78 -7.75
CA VAL A 257 1.04 24.96 -6.54
C VAL A 257 0.87 25.81 -5.31
N HIS A 258 -0.23 25.60 -4.59
CA HIS A 258 -0.51 26.21 -3.29
C HIS A 258 -0.78 25.12 -2.24
N TYR A 259 -0.34 25.36 -1.01
CA TYR A 259 -0.64 24.48 0.12
C TYR A 259 -1.50 25.23 1.14
N ASP A 260 -2.54 24.58 1.64
CA ASP A 260 -3.34 25.10 2.74
C ASP A 260 -2.61 24.95 4.10
N GLY A 261 -3.26 25.41 5.19
CA GLY A 261 -2.70 25.33 6.55
C GLY A 261 -2.54 23.89 7.08
N LEU A 262 -3.02 22.88 6.37
CA LEU A 262 -2.84 21.45 6.69
C LEU A 262 -1.83 20.77 5.75
N GLY A 263 -1.22 21.52 4.81
CA GLY A 263 -0.28 20.98 3.83
C GLY A 263 -0.96 20.25 2.67
N CYS A 264 -2.26 20.44 2.46
CA CYS A 264 -2.98 19.88 1.32
C CYS A 264 -2.75 20.74 0.07
N ALA A 265 -2.42 20.11 -1.05
CA ALA A 265 -2.07 20.80 -2.27
C ALA A 265 -3.30 21.19 -3.12
N SER A 266 -3.26 22.39 -3.69
CA SER A 266 -4.06 22.80 -4.85
C SER A 266 -3.12 23.20 -5.98
N PHE A 267 -3.34 22.69 -7.19
CA PHE A 267 -2.45 22.92 -8.33
C PHE A 267 -3.20 22.83 -9.65
N ASP A 268 -2.66 23.49 -10.64
CA ASP A 268 -3.12 23.29 -12.02
C ASP A 268 -2.44 22.05 -12.59
N LEU A 269 -3.23 21.05 -13.00
CA LEU A 269 -2.71 19.88 -13.70
C LEU A 269 -2.40 20.26 -15.15
N MET A 270 -1.14 20.09 -15.53
CA MET A 270 -0.64 20.36 -16.86
C MET A 270 -0.38 19.05 -17.61
N HIS A 271 -0.59 19.06 -18.93
CA HIS A 271 -0.20 17.99 -19.83
C HIS A 271 0.48 18.59 -21.06
N ARG A 272 1.77 18.32 -21.24
CA ARG A 272 2.58 18.80 -22.38
C ARG A 272 2.45 20.29 -22.68
N GLY A 273 2.41 21.11 -21.62
CA GLY A 273 2.27 22.55 -21.72
C GLY A 273 0.84 23.08 -21.72
N GLU A 274 -0.16 22.24 -21.87
CA GLU A 274 -1.58 22.61 -21.80
C GLU A 274 -2.12 22.47 -20.37
N ARG A 275 -2.88 23.48 -19.90
CA ARG A 275 -3.58 23.43 -18.62
C ARG A 275 -4.87 22.65 -18.76
N LEU A 276 -4.99 21.53 -18.05
CA LEU A 276 -6.18 20.69 -18.05
C LEU A 276 -7.24 21.16 -17.05
N GLY A 277 -6.84 21.57 -15.85
CA GLY A 277 -7.76 22.04 -14.82
C GLY A 277 -7.12 22.16 -13.43
N ARG A 278 -7.88 22.72 -12.47
CA ARG A 278 -7.46 22.91 -11.09
C ARG A 278 -7.81 21.69 -10.25
N VAL A 279 -6.82 21.02 -9.70
CA VAL A 279 -6.97 19.91 -8.73
C VAL A 279 -6.81 20.47 -7.33
N THR A 280 -7.69 20.07 -6.41
CA THR A 280 -7.58 20.38 -4.98
C THR A 280 -7.65 19.07 -4.20
N LEU A 281 -6.61 18.81 -3.40
CA LEU A 281 -6.53 17.64 -2.55
C LEU A 281 -6.93 17.99 -1.11
N HIS A 282 -7.37 16.98 -0.38
CA HIS A 282 -7.66 17.07 1.05
C HIS A 282 -6.82 16.07 1.86
N VAL A 283 -5.69 15.67 1.29
CA VAL A 283 -4.65 14.87 1.92
C VAL A 283 -3.34 15.65 1.82
N PRO A 284 -2.58 15.75 2.93
CA PRO A 284 -1.37 16.54 2.95
C PRO A 284 -0.19 15.83 2.29
N GLY A 285 0.80 16.63 1.90
CA GLY A 285 2.08 16.13 1.44
C GLY A 285 2.28 16.12 -0.06
N GLN A 286 3.52 16.41 -0.44
CA GLN A 286 3.94 16.46 -1.84
C GLN A 286 3.83 15.10 -2.55
N HIS A 287 4.06 14.00 -1.80
CA HIS A 287 3.90 12.65 -2.32
C HIS A 287 2.45 12.35 -2.73
N ASN A 288 1.45 12.84 -1.98
CA ASN A 288 0.04 12.68 -2.36
C ASN A 288 -0.32 13.52 -3.60
N MET A 289 0.34 14.65 -3.82
CA MET A 289 0.22 15.41 -5.07
C MET A 289 0.78 14.60 -6.25
N LEU A 290 1.96 14.00 -6.09
CA LEU A 290 2.57 13.14 -7.11
C LEU A 290 1.69 11.91 -7.42
N ASP A 291 1.16 11.25 -6.38
CA ASP A 291 0.25 10.11 -6.53
C ASP A 291 -1.05 10.51 -7.25
N ALA A 292 -1.57 11.72 -6.99
CA ALA A 292 -2.75 12.25 -7.69
C ALA A 292 -2.47 12.55 -9.16
N ILE A 293 -1.29 13.05 -9.50
CA ILE A 293 -0.87 13.25 -10.91
C ILE A 293 -0.73 11.89 -11.59
N ALA A 294 -0.14 10.89 -10.94
CA ALA A 294 -0.03 9.53 -11.44
C ALA A 294 -1.41 8.91 -11.76
N ALA A 295 -2.34 8.98 -10.81
CA ALA A 295 -3.72 8.51 -10.99
C ALA A 295 -4.44 9.27 -12.12
N SER A 296 -4.24 10.59 -12.21
CA SER A 296 -4.79 11.43 -13.28
C SER A 296 -4.25 11.01 -14.64
N ALA A 297 -2.94 10.83 -14.78
CA ALA A 297 -2.31 10.40 -16.03
C ALA A 297 -2.91 9.07 -16.51
N VAL A 298 -3.02 8.06 -15.65
CA VAL A 298 -3.63 6.78 -16.01
C VAL A 298 -5.09 6.96 -16.45
N ALA A 299 -5.89 7.71 -15.70
CA ALA A 299 -7.31 7.89 -16.01
C ALA A 299 -7.52 8.64 -17.33
N LEU A 300 -6.75 9.71 -17.59
CA LEU A 300 -6.83 10.51 -18.80
C LEU A 300 -6.35 9.73 -20.04
N GLU A 301 -5.28 8.93 -19.93
CA GLU A 301 -4.82 8.05 -21.01
C GLU A 301 -5.86 6.96 -21.38
N HIS A 302 -6.81 6.68 -20.46
CA HIS A 302 -7.95 5.78 -20.69
C HIS A 302 -9.25 6.52 -21.07
N GLY A 303 -9.14 7.81 -21.42
CA GLY A 303 -10.26 8.59 -21.94
C GLY A 303 -11.23 9.15 -20.91
N THR A 304 -10.89 9.10 -19.61
CA THR A 304 -11.67 9.79 -18.58
C THR A 304 -11.61 11.30 -18.80
N ASP A 305 -12.72 11.99 -18.68
CA ASP A 305 -12.73 13.45 -18.75
C ASP A 305 -12.08 14.08 -17.49
N ILE A 306 -11.47 15.25 -17.68
CA ILE A 306 -10.73 15.92 -16.59
C ILE A 306 -11.62 16.36 -15.44
N GLN A 307 -12.89 16.71 -15.67
CA GLN A 307 -13.80 17.15 -14.60
C GLN A 307 -14.16 16.00 -13.67
N THR A 308 -14.31 14.80 -14.22
CA THR A 308 -14.50 13.57 -13.43
C THR A 308 -13.28 13.31 -12.55
N VAL A 309 -12.07 13.43 -13.08
CA VAL A 309 -10.82 13.29 -12.34
C VAL A 309 -10.74 14.31 -11.20
N ILE A 310 -10.95 15.60 -11.49
CA ILE A 310 -10.90 16.68 -10.50
C ILE A 310 -11.92 16.45 -9.39
N THR A 311 -13.16 16.10 -9.75
CA THR A 311 -14.26 15.87 -8.80
C THR A 311 -13.94 14.69 -7.88
N ALA A 312 -13.40 13.61 -8.42
CA ALA A 312 -13.01 12.44 -7.66
C ALA A 312 -11.88 12.76 -6.67
N LEU A 313 -10.80 13.39 -7.15
CA LEU A 313 -9.65 13.73 -6.32
C LEU A 313 -10.01 14.72 -5.20
N ALA A 314 -10.90 15.66 -5.43
CA ALA A 314 -11.42 16.57 -4.40
C ALA A 314 -12.20 15.84 -3.28
N ARG A 315 -12.71 14.63 -3.53
CA ARG A 315 -13.39 13.78 -2.54
C ARG A 315 -12.44 12.82 -1.81
N PHE A 316 -11.22 12.65 -2.31
CA PHE A 316 -10.24 11.74 -1.70
C PHE A 316 -9.84 12.24 -0.32
N ARG A 317 -9.87 11.35 0.69
CA ARG A 317 -9.54 11.73 2.08
C ARG A 317 -8.31 10.99 2.60
N SER A 318 -8.02 9.91 2.39
CA SER A 318 -6.85 9.11 2.75
C SER A 318 -7.19 7.62 2.72
N VAL A 319 -6.21 6.79 2.64
CA VAL A 319 -6.29 5.37 2.97
C VAL A 319 -6.07 5.24 4.46
N GLN A 320 -6.74 4.31 5.11
CA GLN A 320 -6.50 4.06 6.54
C GLN A 320 -5.00 3.87 6.81
N ARG A 321 -4.54 4.44 7.91
CA ARG A 321 -3.15 4.41 8.37
C ARG A 321 -2.15 5.13 7.42
N ARG A 322 -2.58 6.15 6.66
CA ARG A 322 -1.71 7.02 5.84
C ARG A 322 -1.92 8.46 6.25
N PHE A 323 -1.09 8.98 7.17
CA PHE A 323 -1.24 10.26 7.89
C PHE A 323 -2.69 10.52 8.33
N GLU A 324 -3.28 9.48 8.89
CA GLU A 324 -4.69 9.44 9.26
C GLU A 324 -4.92 10.21 10.57
N TYR A 325 -5.87 11.14 10.56
CA TYR A 325 -6.31 11.82 11.76
C TYR A 325 -7.23 10.91 12.60
N TYR A 326 -6.76 10.51 13.76
CA TYR A 326 -7.49 9.60 14.66
C TYR A 326 -8.38 10.33 15.65
N GLY A 327 -8.16 11.61 15.88
CA GLY A 327 -8.95 12.42 16.83
C GLY A 327 -8.10 13.39 17.63
N GLU A 328 -8.73 13.96 18.65
CA GLU A 328 -8.13 14.97 19.53
C GLU A 328 -8.47 14.67 21.00
N ARG A 329 -7.50 14.84 21.89
CA ARG A 329 -7.68 14.78 23.33
C ARG A 329 -7.11 16.03 23.97
N ASN A 330 -7.94 16.79 24.70
CA ASN A 330 -7.54 18.02 25.40
C ASN A 330 -6.79 19.04 24.53
N GLY A 331 -7.17 19.15 23.24
CA GLY A 331 -6.50 20.04 22.29
C GLY A 331 -5.22 19.49 21.68
N VAL A 332 -4.86 18.23 21.96
CA VAL A 332 -3.73 17.49 21.34
C VAL A 332 -4.27 16.67 20.19
N ARG A 333 -3.84 16.97 18.96
CA ARG A 333 -4.26 16.22 17.76
C ARG A 333 -3.42 14.98 17.57
N VAL A 334 -4.06 13.88 17.19
CA VAL A 334 -3.42 12.57 17.07
C VAL A 334 -3.50 12.07 15.64
N PHE A 335 -2.34 11.77 15.08
CA PHE A 335 -2.20 11.20 13.74
C PHE A 335 -1.49 9.84 13.79
N HIS A 336 -1.81 8.98 12.85
CA HIS A 336 -1.12 7.71 12.66
C HIS A 336 -0.72 7.51 11.21
N ASP A 337 0.50 7.00 10.99
CA ASP A 337 0.96 6.57 9.68
C ASP A 337 1.57 5.16 9.74
N TYR A 338 1.32 4.39 8.70
CA TYR A 338 1.88 3.05 8.51
C TYR A 338 3.38 3.08 8.17
N ALA A 339 3.95 4.26 8.00
CA ALA A 339 5.32 4.52 7.61
C ALA A 339 6.32 3.69 8.44
N HIS A 340 7.12 2.91 7.76
CA HIS A 340 8.10 2.00 8.35
C HIS A 340 9.40 1.90 7.52
N HIS A 341 9.44 2.55 6.38
CA HIS A 341 10.62 2.78 5.56
C HIS A 341 11.07 4.24 5.69
N PRO A 342 12.38 4.56 5.67
CA PRO A 342 12.87 5.93 5.86
C PRO A 342 12.22 6.97 4.95
N ALA A 343 11.97 6.65 3.68
CA ALA A 343 11.28 7.55 2.75
C ALA A 343 9.84 7.86 3.20
N GLU A 344 9.09 6.84 3.67
CA GLU A 344 7.73 7.01 4.18
C GLU A 344 7.73 7.80 5.50
N ILE A 345 8.70 7.51 6.41
CA ILE A 345 8.85 8.23 7.68
C ILE A 345 9.12 9.70 7.43
N ARG A 346 10.06 10.04 6.53
CA ARG A 346 10.34 11.44 6.15
C ARG A 346 9.11 12.13 5.58
N ALA A 347 8.34 11.44 4.72
CA ALA A 347 7.10 11.98 4.16
C ALA A 347 6.05 12.27 5.24
N ALA A 348 5.84 11.35 6.19
CA ALA A 348 4.92 11.55 7.31
C ALA A 348 5.40 12.67 8.26
N MET A 349 6.70 12.74 8.52
CA MET A 349 7.33 13.83 9.30
C MET A 349 7.14 15.18 8.62
N ASP A 350 7.35 15.27 7.30
CA ASP A 350 7.14 16.52 6.55
C ASP A 350 5.67 16.97 6.61
N CYS A 351 4.71 16.06 6.52
CA CYS A 351 3.29 16.36 6.73
C CYS A 351 3.03 16.92 8.14
N ALA A 352 3.60 16.30 9.18
CA ALA A 352 3.41 16.75 10.55
C ALA A 352 4.05 18.14 10.79
N LEU A 353 5.26 18.36 10.30
CA LEU A 353 5.98 19.62 10.42
C LEU A 353 5.31 20.79 9.71
N ARG A 354 4.62 20.53 8.57
CA ARG A 354 3.81 21.54 7.85
C ARG A 354 2.45 21.79 8.49
N THR A 355 1.96 20.84 9.28
CA THR A 355 0.70 21.02 10.01
C THR A 355 0.92 21.96 11.19
N PRO A 356 0.15 23.08 11.37
CA PRO A 356 0.34 24.01 12.46
C PRO A 356 0.32 23.31 13.82
N HIS A 357 1.37 23.44 14.62
CA HIS A 357 1.49 22.83 15.95
C HIS A 357 2.41 23.65 16.86
N LYS A 358 2.36 23.38 18.17
CA LYS A 358 3.29 23.94 19.15
C LYS A 358 4.48 23.01 19.36
N LYS A 359 4.20 21.73 19.64
CA LYS A 359 5.19 20.67 19.77
C LYS A 359 4.77 19.46 18.96
N LEU A 360 5.74 18.73 18.42
CA LEU A 360 5.57 17.46 17.72
C LEU A 360 6.17 16.33 18.54
N PHE A 361 5.31 15.48 19.10
CA PHE A 361 5.67 14.20 19.73
C PHE A 361 5.54 13.09 18.69
N VAL A 362 6.61 12.32 18.51
CA VAL A 362 6.62 11.19 17.59
C VAL A 362 6.75 9.90 18.37
N VAL A 363 5.89 8.92 18.12
CA VAL A 363 6.03 7.54 18.63
C VAL A 363 6.42 6.66 17.47
N PHE A 364 7.67 6.24 17.42
CA PHE A 364 8.21 5.44 16.33
C PHE A 364 8.45 3.99 16.75
N GLN A 365 7.67 3.06 16.20
CA GLN A 365 7.88 1.63 16.36
C GLN A 365 8.54 1.04 15.12
N CYS A 366 9.81 0.66 15.23
CA CYS A 366 10.49 -0.04 14.15
C CYS A 366 9.85 -1.41 13.91
N ASN A 367 9.66 -1.75 12.64
CA ASN A 367 9.07 -3.02 12.24
C ASN A 367 10.15 -3.97 11.68
N SER A 368 10.29 -5.09 12.37
CA SER A 368 11.24 -6.19 12.24
C SER A 368 12.70 -5.84 12.58
N PHE A 369 13.39 -6.84 13.12
CA PHE A 369 14.80 -6.72 13.49
C PHE A 369 15.69 -6.56 12.26
N THR A 370 15.40 -7.28 11.18
CA THR A 370 16.14 -7.17 9.91
C THR A 370 16.07 -5.75 9.37
N ARG A 371 14.88 -5.13 9.32
CA ARG A 371 14.72 -3.76 8.82
C ARG A 371 15.36 -2.74 9.75
N ALA A 372 15.23 -2.91 11.08
CA ALA A 372 15.90 -2.07 12.06
C ALA A 372 17.42 -2.04 11.86
N ARG A 373 18.02 -3.16 11.53
CA ARG A 373 19.46 -3.28 11.29
C ARG A 373 19.86 -2.75 9.91
N THR A 374 19.16 -3.14 8.83
CA THR A 374 19.57 -2.82 7.46
C THR A 374 19.35 -1.37 7.07
N LEU A 375 18.34 -0.71 7.66
CA LEU A 375 18.00 0.70 7.42
C LEU A 375 18.32 1.57 8.66
N PHE A 376 19.26 1.14 9.49
CA PHE A 376 19.56 1.81 10.76
C PHE A 376 19.92 3.27 10.57
N THR A 377 20.92 3.54 9.73
CA THR A 377 21.44 4.89 9.50
C THR A 377 20.38 5.82 8.92
N GLU A 378 19.62 5.32 7.95
CA GLU A 378 18.56 6.09 7.28
C GLU A 378 17.38 6.36 8.21
N ASN A 379 17.05 5.42 9.10
CA ASN A 379 15.97 5.59 10.08
C ASN A 379 16.30 6.63 11.14
N VAL A 380 17.51 6.63 11.69
CA VAL A 380 17.88 7.56 12.76
C VAL A 380 17.89 9.03 12.32
N ASP A 381 18.08 9.30 11.04
CA ASP A 381 18.10 10.65 10.46
C ASP A 381 16.69 11.20 10.11
N CYS A 382 15.62 10.40 10.30
CA CYS A 382 14.27 10.81 9.89
C CYS A 382 13.58 11.81 10.82
N PHE A 383 14.05 12.03 12.04
CA PHE A 383 13.27 12.68 13.11
C PHE A 383 13.67 14.14 13.39
N ARG A 384 14.39 14.77 12.47
CA ARG A 384 14.74 16.21 12.59
C ARG A 384 13.45 17.04 12.60
N GLY A 385 13.36 17.95 13.57
CA GLY A 385 12.19 18.82 13.77
C GLY A 385 11.13 18.27 14.73
N ALA A 386 11.21 17.01 15.17
CA ALA A 386 10.40 16.54 16.28
C ALA A 386 10.92 17.12 17.62
N ASP A 387 10.00 17.53 18.50
CA ASP A 387 10.37 17.96 19.86
C ASP A 387 10.74 16.76 20.74
N LYS A 388 10.08 15.64 20.55
CA LYS A 388 10.34 14.40 21.29
C LYS A 388 10.03 13.17 20.42
N VAL A 389 10.92 12.17 20.47
CA VAL A 389 10.74 10.87 19.84
C VAL A 389 10.69 9.79 20.91
N LEU A 390 9.59 9.05 20.99
CA LEU A 390 9.36 7.96 21.92
C LEU A 390 9.44 6.64 21.17
N VAL A 391 10.33 5.75 21.60
CA VAL A 391 10.61 4.50 20.86
C VAL A 391 10.27 3.31 21.75
N PRO A 392 9.18 2.57 21.42
CA PRO A 392 8.85 1.30 22.10
C PRO A 392 9.74 0.17 21.59
N ASP A 393 9.50 -1.04 22.13
CA ASP A 393 10.14 -2.25 21.64
C ASP A 393 9.88 -2.48 20.15
N ILE A 394 10.88 -3.04 19.45
CA ILE A 394 10.77 -3.38 18.03
C ILE A 394 9.63 -4.38 17.86
N TYR A 395 8.74 -4.10 16.88
CA TYR A 395 7.71 -5.06 16.50
C TYR A 395 8.34 -6.18 15.67
N PRO A 396 8.32 -7.43 16.16
CA PRO A 396 9.06 -8.52 15.51
C PRO A 396 8.48 -8.94 14.16
N GLY A 397 7.19 -8.69 13.92
CA GLY A 397 6.53 -9.20 12.72
C GLY A 397 6.50 -10.73 12.71
N ARG A 398 7.22 -11.33 11.77
CA ARG A 398 7.39 -12.79 11.66
C ARG A 398 8.77 -13.29 12.08
N GLU A 399 9.64 -12.37 12.48
CA GLU A 399 11.02 -12.66 12.87
C GLU A 399 11.10 -13.06 14.35
N LYS A 400 12.17 -13.76 14.68
CA LYS A 400 12.58 -13.98 16.08
C LYS A 400 13.65 -12.98 16.42
N ASP A 401 13.63 -12.48 17.64
CA ASP A 401 14.72 -11.66 18.18
C ASP A 401 16.01 -12.50 18.23
N ASP A 402 17.02 -12.05 17.49
CA ASP A 402 18.35 -12.65 17.44
C ASP A 402 19.38 -11.88 18.30
N GLY A 403 18.93 -10.84 19.00
CA GLY A 403 19.76 -9.98 19.84
C GLY A 403 20.71 -9.06 19.06
N SER A 404 20.57 -8.96 17.75
CA SER A 404 21.49 -8.19 16.88
C SER A 404 21.22 -6.68 16.86
N VAL A 405 20.02 -6.25 17.26
CA VAL A 405 19.60 -4.85 17.34
C VAL A 405 18.50 -4.69 18.38
N HIS A 406 18.54 -3.61 19.14
CA HIS A 406 17.52 -3.28 20.13
C HIS A 406 16.98 -1.85 19.91
N ALA A 407 15.76 -1.58 20.38
CA ALA A 407 15.16 -0.23 20.31
C ALA A 407 16.05 0.87 20.99
N ARG A 408 16.85 0.49 21.99
CA ARG A 408 17.83 1.39 22.63
C ARG A 408 18.94 1.84 21.68
N ASP A 409 19.31 0.99 20.72
CA ASP A 409 20.31 1.34 19.70
C ASP A 409 19.74 2.40 18.76
N MET A 410 18.45 2.28 18.38
CA MET A 410 17.74 3.30 17.61
C MET A 410 17.70 4.64 18.36
N VAL A 411 17.37 4.61 19.65
CA VAL A 411 17.38 5.82 20.50
C VAL A 411 18.76 6.46 20.56
N ALA A 412 19.82 5.66 20.73
CA ALA A 412 21.18 6.17 20.74
C ALA A 412 21.57 6.82 19.40
N GLY A 413 21.18 6.17 18.28
CA GLY A 413 21.38 6.72 16.92
C GLY A 413 20.62 8.03 16.70
N ILE A 414 19.34 8.10 17.03
CA ILE A 414 18.52 9.31 16.91
C ILE A 414 19.11 10.43 17.77
N ASN A 415 19.54 10.12 19.00
CA ASN A 415 20.12 11.12 19.91
C ASN A 415 21.49 11.63 19.46
N ALA A 416 22.24 10.88 18.69
CA ALA A 416 23.45 11.36 18.04
C ALA A 416 23.17 12.50 17.04
N GLU A 417 21.97 12.48 16.42
CA GLU A 417 21.55 13.47 15.42
C GLU A 417 20.75 14.64 16.04
N THR A 418 19.85 14.36 17.01
CA THR A 418 18.83 15.33 17.45
C THR A 418 18.71 15.50 18.95
N SER A 419 19.25 14.58 19.76
CA SER A 419 19.20 14.59 21.26
C SER A 419 17.79 14.63 21.85
N ASN A 420 16.76 14.14 21.16
CA ASN A 420 15.35 14.24 21.55
C ASN A 420 14.63 12.90 21.70
N ALA A 421 15.32 11.76 21.57
CA ALA A 421 14.71 10.43 21.64
C ALA A 421 14.81 9.81 23.04
N GLU A 422 13.80 8.99 23.38
CA GLU A 422 13.73 8.23 24.63
C GLU A 422 13.15 6.84 24.40
N TYR A 423 13.77 5.83 25.02
CA TYR A 423 13.29 4.45 24.99
C TYR A 423 12.21 4.24 26.06
N MET A 424 11.05 3.84 25.62
CA MET A 424 9.92 3.48 26.48
C MET A 424 9.32 2.16 25.95
N PRO A 425 9.63 1.01 26.58
CA PRO A 425 9.33 -0.31 26.02
C PRO A 425 7.85 -0.57 25.77
N THR A 426 6.95 0.02 26.55
CA THR A 426 5.51 -0.27 26.48
C THR A 426 4.68 0.94 26.11
N PHE A 427 3.51 0.68 25.51
CA PHE A 427 2.56 1.73 25.16
C PHE A 427 1.96 2.44 26.38
N GLU A 428 1.85 1.76 27.53
CA GLU A 428 1.38 2.34 28.77
C GLU A 428 2.37 3.42 29.27
N GLN A 429 3.67 3.15 29.24
CA GLN A 429 4.70 4.14 29.63
C GLN A 429 4.68 5.35 28.68
N ILE A 430 4.56 5.11 27.39
CA ILE A 430 4.44 6.18 26.39
C ILE A 430 3.17 7.00 26.63
N ASN A 431 2.05 6.33 26.92
CA ASN A 431 0.78 7.00 27.22
C ASN A 431 0.89 7.89 28.46
N ASP A 432 1.47 7.39 29.55
CA ASP A 432 1.69 8.15 30.76
C ASP A 432 2.59 9.38 30.52
N TYR A 433 3.65 9.21 29.72
CA TYR A 433 4.50 10.32 29.33
C TYR A 433 3.73 11.38 28.55
N LEU A 434 2.97 10.99 27.52
CA LEU A 434 2.21 11.91 26.69
C LEU A 434 1.13 12.65 27.49
N LEU A 435 0.41 11.97 28.39
CA LEU A 435 -0.60 12.58 29.24
C LEU A 435 -0.04 13.67 30.17
N HIS A 436 1.24 13.57 30.57
CA HIS A 436 1.88 14.55 31.44
C HIS A 436 2.59 15.67 30.68
N ASN A 437 2.99 15.47 29.42
CA ASN A 437 3.88 16.38 28.69
C ASN A 437 3.23 17.03 27.46
N ALA A 438 2.18 16.44 26.87
CA ALA A 438 1.50 17.03 25.72
C ALA A 438 0.38 17.98 26.18
N ALA A 439 0.22 19.09 25.48
CA ALA A 439 -0.72 20.15 25.79
C ALA A 439 -1.49 20.63 24.54
N ALA A 440 -2.55 21.41 24.75
CA ALA A 440 -3.37 21.94 23.67
C ALA A 440 -2.54 22.68 22.61
N GLY A 441 -2.71 22.27 21.36
CA GLY A 441 -1.97 22.77 20.20
C GLY A 441 -0.80 21.88 19.77
N ASP A 442 -0.50 20.82 20.52
CA ASP A 442 0.53 19.84 20.16
C ASP A 442 -0.02 18.78 19.18
N ILE A 443 0.91 18.10 18.52
CA ILE A 443 0.64 16.91 17.70
C ILE A 443 1.32 15.70 18.32
N VAL A 444 0.61 14.57 18.35
CA VAL A 444 1.14 13.21 18.54
C VAL A 444 1.05 12.48 17.22
N LEU A 445 2.19 12.09 16.64
CA LEU A 445 2.30 11.29 15.43
C LEU A 445 2.81 9.90 15.80
N THR A 446 2.05 8.85 15.50
CA THR A 446 2.50 7.46 15.67
C THR A 446 2.91 6.89 14.31
N LEU A 447 4.11 6.28 14.23
CA LEU A 447 4.72 5.76 13.01
C LEU A 447 5.06 4.28 13.15
N GLY A 448 4.63 3.48 12.20
CA GLY A 448 4.98 2.06 12.13
C GLY A 448 3.91 1.17 11.52
N SER A 449 4.33 0.09 10.87
CA SER A 449 3.44 -0.91 10.26
C SER A 449 2.99 -2.01 11.23
N GLY A 450 3.55 -2.03 12.45
CA GLY A 450 3.20 -2.95 13.52
C GLY A 450 1.89 -2.60 14.24
N ASP A 451 1.94 -2.71 15.55
CA ASP A 451 0.78 -2.49 16.42
C ASP A 451 0.77 -1.11 17.12
N VAL A 452 1.65 -0.21 16.75
CA VAL A 452 1.76 1.15 17.32
C VAL A 452 0.47 1.97 17.19
N TYR A 453 -0.42 1.65 16.24
CA TYR A 453 -1.77 2.24 16.18
C TYR A 453 -2.59 2.05 17.46
N LYS A 454 -2.25 1.03 18.29
CA LYS A 454 -2.86 0.82 19.61
C LYS A 454 -2.53 1.95 20.56
N GLN A 455 -1.30 2.51 20.48
CA GLN A 455 -0.90 3.69 21.23
C GLN A 455 -1.77 4.90 20.91
N THR A 456 -2.08 5.10 19.63
CA THR A 456 -2.99 6.16 19.18
C THR A 456 -4.35 6.06 19.86
N LYS A 457 -4.92 4.85 19.89
CA LYS A 457 -6.21 4.58 20.53
C LYS A 457 -6.15 4.71 22.05
N LEU A 458 -5.05 4.26 22.67
CA LEU A 458 -4.86 4.34 24.11
C LEU A 458 -4.79 5.80 24.59
N PHE A 459 -4.09 6.66 23.84
CA PHE A 459 -4.00 8.08 24.19
C PHE A 459 -5.34 8.80 24.05
N LEU A 460 -6.21 8.41 23.14
CA LEU A 460 -7.53 9.04 22.92
C LEU A 460 -8.60 8.61 23.92
N GLN A 461 -8.41 7.51 24.67
CA GLN A 461 -9.32 7.04 25.74
C GLN A 461 -9.23 7.90 26.99
#